data_42c8f5b0dc8d4f52cfc96f7bcb1e5dcc
#
_entry.id   42c8f5b0dc8d4f52cfc96f7bcb1e5dcc
#
_cell.length_a   1.000
_cell.length_b   1.000
_cell.length_c   1.000
_cell.angle_alpha   90.00
_cell.angle_beta   90.00
_cell.angle_gamma   90.00
#
_symmetry.space_group_name_H-M   'P 1'
#
loop_
_entity.id
_entity.type
_entity.pdbx_description
1 polymer ?
#
loop_
_entity_poly.entity_id
_entity_poly.type
_entity_poly.pdbx_seq_one_letter_code
_entity_poly.pdbx_strand_id
1 'polypeptide(L)'
;VQQEGRQTQTVEHIQDMIEEHLVEHNKYTLAKKYIVYRYQRSLLRKSNTTDESILKLIRNENKELAEENSNKNTRLASTQRDYIAGEVSRDVTRRLLLPEHIAMAHDNGVLHFHDADYFIQPIFNCCLINIKDMLDNGTSINGKMIESPKSFQVACTVTTQIIAAVASNQYGGQSVNIKHLGKYLRKSKEKFAKQLEEEFGDTLDQAAKDKIVQMRVHDELKSGVQTIQYQINTLMTTNGQSPFVTLFLHIDENDEYVEETVQIIMEILRQRIEGTKNEKGVYVTPAFPKLVYVLDENNCLKGGKYDYVTKLAAQCSAKRMYPDYISAKKMRENYEGNVFPAWAVVLFCLPGRMK
;
A
#
# COMPACT_ATOMS: atom_id res chain seq x y z
N VAL A 1 -16.69 23.08 -6.97
CA VAL A 1 -17.73 22.19 -6.39
C VAL A 1 -18.45 22.86 -5.22
N GLN A 2 -17.73 23.37 -4.22
CA GLN A 2 -18.35 24.08 -3.08
C GLN A 2 -19.01 25.41 -3.47
N GLN A 3 -18.54 26.09 -4.52
CA GLN A 3 -19.07 27.37 -4.98
C GLN A 3 -20.39 27.24 -5.77
N GLU A 4 -20.67 26.06 -6.34
CA GLU A 4 -21.89 25.84 -7.15
C GLU A 4 -23.11 25.35 -6.35
N GLY A 5 -22.97 25.09 -5.04
CA GLY A 5 -24.08 24.73 -4.16
C GLY A 5 -24.76 23.38 -4.46
N ARG A 6 -24.18 22.55 -5.31
CA ARG A 6 -24.70 21.22 -5.65
C ARG A 6 -24.15 20.18 -4.71
N GLN A 7 -25.00 19.29 -4.20
CA GLN A 7 -24.60 18.20 -3.31
C GLN A 7 -23.86 17.07 -4.04
N THR A 8 -24.10 16.88 -5.33
CA THR A 8 -23.46 15.85 -6.17
C THR A 8 -23.06 16.43 -7.51
N GLN A 9 -21.91 16.01 -8.03
CA GLN A 9 -21.39 16.37 -9.34
C GLN A 9 -21.12 15.11 -10.16
N THR A 10 -21.32 15.18 -11.48
CA THR A 10 -20.90 14.10 -12.37
C THR A 10 -19.38 14.11 -12.55
N VAL A 11 -18.80 12.96 -12.86
CA VAL A 11 -17.36 12.84 -13.12
C VAL A 11 -16.96 13.69 -14.32
N GLU A 12 -17.79 13.71 -15.36
CA GLU A 12 -17.59 14.53 -16.56
C GLU A 12 -17.51 16.01 -16.20
N HIS A 13 -18.44 16.51 -15.37
CA HIS A 13 -18.43 17.90 -14.95
C HIS A 13 -17.17 18.27 -14.13
N ILE A 14 -16.73 17.37 -13.25
CA ILE A 14 -15.47 17.58 -12.50
C ILE A 14 -14.28 17.64 -13.46
N GLN A 15 -14.27 16.80 -14.49
CA GLN A 15 -13.21 16.78 -15.50
C GLN A 15 -13.23 18.05 -16.36
N ASP A 16 -14.41 18.57 -16.71
CA ASP A 16 -14.56 19.85 -17.41
C ASP A 16 -14.00 21.01 -16.57
N MET A 17 -14.34 21.05 -15.28
CA MET A 17 -13.79 22.03 -14.34
C MET A 17 -12.26 21.99 -14.25
N ILE A 18 -11.67 20.78 -14.29
CA ILE A 18 -10.19 20.62 -14.29
C ILE A 18 -9.60 21.23 -15.56
N GLU A 19 -10.21 20.98 -16.72
CA GLU A 19 -9.75 21.54 -18.01
C GLU A 19 -9.81 23.06 -17.99
N GLU A 20 -10.94 23.62 -17.59
CA GLU A 20 -11.13 25.06 -17.45
C GLU A 20 -10.10 25.68 -16.50
N HIS A 21 -9.93 25.08 -15.33
CA HIS A 21 -8.99 25.56 -14.31
C HIS A 21 -7.53 25.54 -14.80
N LEU A 22 -7.13 24.50 -15.53
CA LEU A 22 -5.79 24.44 -16.14
C LEU A 22 -5.58 25.52 -17.18
N VAL A 23 -6.59 25.85 -17.95
CA VAL A 23 -6.56 26.94 -18.95
C VAL A 23 -6.50 28.30 -18.27
N GLU A 24 -7.34 28.56 -17.28
CA GLU A 24 -7.38 29.79 -16.50
C GLU A 24 -6.04 30.11 -15.83
N HIS A 25 -5.33 29.07 -15.38
CA HIS A 25 -4.01 29.20 -14.76
C HIS A 25 -2.85 29.16 -15.77
N ASN A 26 -3.14 29.36 -17.06
CA ASN A 26 -2.13 29.38 -18.15
C ASN A 26 -1.30 28.09 -18.27
N LYS A 27 -1.84 26.94 -17.83
CA LYS A 27 -1.17 25.63 -17.94
C LYS A 27 -1.55 24.93 -19.26
N TYR A 28 -1.48 25.63 -20.37
CA TYR A 28 -1.97 25.17 -21.68
C TYR A 28 -1.40 23.84 -22.15
N THR A 29 -0.12 23.60 -21.92
CA THR A 29 0.52 22.32 -22.30
C THR A 29 -0.06 21.15 -21.50
N LEU A 30 -0.35 21.36 -20.22
CA LEU A 30 -0.94 20.35 -19.34
C LEU A 30 -2.42 20.14 -19.68
N ALA A 31 -3.18 21.23 -19.89
CA ALA A 31 -4.57 21.18 -20.33
C ALA A 31 -4.71 20.38 -21.63
N LYS A 32 -3.87 20.67 -22.63
CA LYS A 32 -3.86 19.93 -23.90
C LYS A 32 -3.58 18.44 -23.71
N LYS A 33 -2.61 18.07 -22.88
CA LYS A 33 -2.33 16.66 -22.56
C LYS A 33 -3.50 15.99 -21.86
N TYR A 34 -4.15 16.68 -20.93
CA TYR A 34 -5.30 16.17 -20.19
C TYR A 34 -6.52 15.95 -21.09
N ILE A 35 -6.85 16.92 -21.98
CA ILE A 35 -7.93 16.82 -22.96
C ILE A 35 -7.69 15.65 -23.93
N VAL A 36 -6.47 15.51 -24.45
CA VAL A 36 -6.12 14.40 -25.36
C VAL A 36 -6.24 13.07 -24.64
N TYR A 37 -5.73 12.96 -23.42
CA TYR A 37 -5.86 11.77 -22.59
C TYR A 37 -7.34 11.39 -22.37
N ARG A 38 -8.16 12.35 -21.97
CA ARG A 38 -9.60 12.19 -21.76
C ARG A 38 -10.34 11.72 -23.01
N TYR A 39 -10.02 12.32 -24.15
CA TYR A 39 -10.57 11.92 -25.45
C TYR A 39 -10.16 10.49 -25.83
N GLN A 40 -8.89 10.14 -25.69
CA GLN A 40 -8.41 8.77 -25.93
C GLN A 40 -9.13 7.75 -25.04
N ARG A 41 -9.32 8.06 -23.75
CA ARG A 41 -10.08 7.22 -22.81
C ARG A 41 -11.55 7.06 -23.22
N SER A 42 -12.17 8.09 -23.76
CA SER A 42 -13.55 8.02 -24.27
C SER A 42 -13.66 7.14 -25.51
N LEU A 43 -12.68 7.21 -26.42
CA LEU A 43 -12.61 6.34 -27.60
C LEU A 43 -12.44 4.88 -27.23
N LEU A 44 -11.56 4.57 -26.27
CA LEU A 44 -11.37 3.20 -25.76
C LEU A 44 -12.64 2.63 -25.13
N ARG A 45 -13.40 3.46 -24.41
CA ARG A 45 -14.71 3.04 -23.88
C ARG A 45 -15.74 2.74 -24.97
N LYS A 46 -15.61 3.35 -26.14
CA LYS A 46 -16.53 3.18 -27.29
C LYS A 46 -16.08 2.07 -28.26
N SER A 47 -14.77 1.75 -28.34
CA SER A 47 -14.22 0.75 -29.26
C SER A 47 -14.26 -0.66 -28.66
N ASN A 48 -15.45 -1.16 -28.38
CA ASN A 48 -15.64 -2.39 -27.63
C ASN A 48 -15.94 -3.60 -28.50
N THR A 49 -14.93 -4.11 -29.18
CA THR A 49 -14.94 -5.53 -29.49
C THR A 49 -13.86 -6.20 -28.62
N THR A 50 -14.25 -7.19 -27.86
CA THR A 50 -13.34 -7.99 -27.00
C THR A 50 -12.14 -8.50 -27.79
N ASP A 51 -12.36 -8.93 -29.03
CA ASP A 51 -11.32 -9.42 -29.93
C ASP A 51 -10.29 -8.32 -30.29
N GLU A 52 -10.73 -7.09 -30.54
CA GLU A 52 -9.83 -5.96 -30.82
C GLU A 52 -8.99 -5.59 -29.59
N SER A 53 -9.59 -5.56 -28.42
CA SER A 53 -8.92 -5.32 -27.15
C SER A 53 -7.84 -6.39 -26.89
N ILE A 54 -8.17 -7.65 -27.07
CA ILE A 54 -7.25 -8.79 -26.92
C ILE A 54 -6.11 -8.69 -27.94
N LEU A 55 -6.38 -8.39 -29.21
CA LEU A 55 -5.36 -8.24 -30.24
C LEU A 55 -4.41 -7.08 -29.93
N LYS A 56 -4.90 -5.96 -29.44
CA LYS A 56 -4.06 -4.83 -28.99
C LYS A 56 -3.15 -5.22 -27.81
N LEU A 57 -3.65 -6.04 -26.88
CA LEU A 57 -2.84 -6.57 -25.77
C LEU A 57 -1.71 -7.48 -26.29
N ILE A 58 -2.06 -8.42 -27.17
CA ILE A 58 -1.06 -9.37 -27.75
C ILE A 58 0.02 -8.63 -28.54
N ARG A 59 -0.34 -7.56 -29.25
CA ARG A 59 0.59 -6.75 -30.04
C ARG A 59 1.39 -5.73 -29.22
N ASN A 60 1.15 -5.63 -27.90
CA ASN A 60 1.69 -4.57 -27.03
C ASN A 60 1.36 -3.13 -27.53
N GLU A 61 0.24 -2.96 -28.19
CA GLU A 61 -0.22 -1.67 -28.72
C GLU A 61 -1.01 -0.85 -27.71
N ASN A 62 -1.38 -1.47 -26.55
CA ASN A 62 -2.14 -0.82 -25.49
C ASN A 62 -1.20 -0.07 -24.53
N LYS A 63 -0.76 1.12 -24.94
CA LYS A 63 0.13 1.97 -24.13
C LYS A 63 -0.50 2.45 -22.83
N GLU A 64 -1.82 2.60 -22.78
CA GLU A 64 -2.54 3.10 -21.61
C GLU A 64 -2.52 2.08 -20.48
N LEU A 65 -2.77 0.80 -20.77
CA LEU A 65 -2.62 -0.27 -19.78
C LEU A 65 -1.17 -0.40 -19.31
N ALA A 66 -0.20 -0.11 -20.18
CA ALA A 66 1.21 -0.13 -19.83
C ALA A 66 1.58 0.96 -18.80
N GLU A 67 0.84 2.06 -18.76
CA GLU A 67 1.09 3.22 -17.90
C GLU A 67 0.12 3.32 -16.71
N GLU A 68 -1.00 2.57 -16.75
CA GLU A 68 -2.09 2.69 -15.76
C GLU A 68 -1.73 2.19 -14.36
N ASN A 69 -0.92 1.14 -14.27
CA ASN A 69 -0.59 0.49 -13.01
C ASN A 69 0.93 0.45 -12.78
N SER A 70 1.43 1.27 -11.88
CA SER A 70 2.85 1.30 -11.50
C SER A 70 3.36 0.00 -10.85
N ASN A 71 2.46 -0.91 -10.45
CA ASN A 71 2.77 -2.18 -9.82
C ASN A 71 2.67 -3.39 -10.78
N LYS A 72 2.27 -3.19 -12.04
CA LYS A 72 2.19 -4.26 -13.05
C LYS A 72 3.23 -4.06 -14.14
N ASN A 73 3.97 -5.11 -14.46
CA ASN A 73 4.87 -5.10 -15.61
C ASN A 73 4.17 -5.71 -16.83
N THR A 74 3.65 -4.86 -17.70
CA THR A 74 2.85 -5.25 -18.87
C THR A 74 3.62 -6.05 -19.94
N ARG A 75 4.96 -6.11 -19.85
CA ARG A 75 5.79 -6.90 -20.76
C ARG A 75 5.86 -8.39 -20.39
N LEU A 76 5.42 -8.74 -19.18
CA LEU A 76 5.43 -10.13 -18.74
C LEU A 76 4.25 -10.90 -19.31
N ALA A 77 4.49 -12.11 -19.76
CA ALA A 77 3.44 -12.99 -20.28
C ALA A 77 2.34 -13.30 -19.26
N SER A 78 2.69 -13.41 -17.96
CA SER A 78 1.71 -13.57 -16.86
C SER A 78 0.76 -12.39 -16.76
N THR A 79 1.28 -11.17 -16.83
CA THR A 79 0.48 -9.93 -16.80
C THR A 79 -0.41 -9.82 -18.04
N GLN A 80 0.10 -10.14 -19.21
CA GLN A 80 -0.70 -10.14 -20.46
C GLN A 80 -1.83 -11.15 -20.41
N ARG A 81 -1.59 -12.35 -19.86
CA ARG A 81 -2.63 -13.37 -19.66
C ARG A 81 -3.71 -12.92 -18.69
N ASP A 82 -3.34 -12.23 -17.60
CA ASP A 82 -4.28 -11.66 -16.65
C ASP A 82 -5.18 -10.61 -17.32
N TYR A 83 -4.60 -9.71 -18.12
CA TYR A 83 -5.37 -8.74 -18.89
C TYR A 83 -6.32 -9.37 -19.92
N ILE A 84 -5.89 -10.42 -20.65
CA ILE A 84 -6.74 -11.15 -21.58
C ILE A 84 -7.91 -11.79 -20.83
N ALA A 85 -7.64 -12.43 -19.69
CA ALA A 85 -8.69 -12.98 -18.84
C ALA A 85 -9.66 -11.90 -18.36
N GLY A 86 -9.16 -10.73 -17.98
CA GLY A 86 -9.96 -9.57 -17.59
C GLY A 86 -10.88 -9.08 -18.71
N GLU A 87 -10.39 -8.96 -19.94
CA GLU A 87 -11.22 -8.54 -21.09
C GLU A 87 -12.33 -9.53 -21.38
N VAL A 88 -12.04 -10.83 -21.38
CA VAL A 88 -13.05 -11.89 -21.54
C VAL A 88 -14.09 -11.85 -20.41
N SER A 89 -13.61 -11.72 -19.17
CA SER A 89 -14.48 -11.67 -17.99
C SER A 89 -15.40 -10.43 -18.03
N ARG A 90 -14.89 -9.29 -18.41
CA ARG A 90 -15.66 -8.05 -18.57
C ARG A 90 -16.74 -8.18 -19.62
N ASP A 91 -16.43 -8.73 -20.79
CA ASP A 91 -17.39 -8.98 -21.84
C ASP A 91 -18.52 -9.91 -21.38
N VAL A 92 -18.16 -11.04 -20.79
CA VAL A 92 -19.14 -12.02 -20.27
C VAL A 92 -20.01 -11.39 -19.17
N THR A 93 -19.42 -10.65 -18.24
CA THR A 93 -20.16 -9.95 -17.19
C THR A 93 -21.20 -9.01 -17.78
N ARG A 94 -20.81 -8.14 -18.71
CA ARG A 94 -21.71 -7.16 -19.33
C ARG A 94 -22.80 -7.81 -20.18
N ARG A 95 -22.45 -8.79 -20.98
CA ARG A 95 -23.34 -9.39 -21.98
C ARG A 95 -24.25 -10.48 -21.44
N LEU A 96 -23.81 -11.24 -20.41
CA LEU A 96 -24.51 -12.43 -19.96
C LEU A 96 -24.96 -12.40 -18.50
N LEU A 97 -24.26 -11.68 -17.63
CA LEU A 97 -24.49 -11.78 -16.18
C LEU A 97 -25.20 -10.56 -15.59
N LEU A 98 -24.92 -9.36 -16.09
CA LEU A 98 -25.63 -8.16 -15.64
C LEU A 98 -27.04 -8.12 -16.22
N PRO A 99 -28.03 -7.66 -15.43
CA PRO A 99 -29.34 -7.31 -15.99
C PRO A 99 -29.18 -6.29 -17.10
N GLU A 100 -29.92 -6.45 -18.19
CA GLU A 100 -29.79 -5.63 -19.41
C GLU A 100 -29.85 -4.11 -19.12
N HIS A 101 -30.75 -3.68 -18.24
CA HIS A 101 -30.90 -2.26 -17.89
C HIS A 101 -29.68 -1.70 -17.14
N ILE A 102 -28.97 -2.54 -16.36
CA ILE A 102 -27.72 -2.16 -15.68
C ILE A 102 -26.58 -2.07 -16.70
N ALA A 103 -26.46 -3.07 -17.58
CA ALA A 103 -25.48 -3.06 -18.65
C ALA A 103 -25.65 -1.84 -19.55
N MET A 104 -26.87 -1.54 -19.97
CA MET A 104 -27.20 -0.34 -20.76
C MET A 104 -26.88 0.97 -20.00
N ALA A 105 -27.18 1.05 -18.71
CA ALA A 105 -26.87 2.22 -17.91
C ALA A 105 -25.36 2.44 -17.77
N HIS A 106 -24.57 1.38 -17.66
CA HIS A 106 -23.11 1.42 -17.67
C HIS A 106 -22.58 1.87 -19.04
N ASP A 107 -23.07 1.30 -20.13
CA ASP A 107 -22.64 1.62 -21.50
C ASP A 107 -22.98 3.06 -21.90
N ASN A 108 -24.08 3.57 -21.42
CA ASN A 108 -24.52 4.96 -21.63
C ASN A 108 -23.86 5.97 -20.68
N GLY A 109 -22.99 5.50 -19.75
CA GLY A 109 -22.29 6.37 -18.79
C GLY A 109 -23.18 6.92 -17.66
N VAL A 110 -24.38 6.39 -17.48
CA VAL A 110 -25.31 6.78 -16.39
C VAL A 110 -24.79 6.29 -15.04
N LEU A 111 -24.23 5.08 -15.03
CA LEU A 111 -23.53 4.52 -13.88
C LEU A 111 -22.22 3.85 -14.31
N HIS A 112 -21.30 3.64 -13.38
CA HIS A 112 -20.11 2.86 -13.61
C HIS A 112 -20.15 1.58 -12.77
N PHE A 113 -20.29 0.42 -13.45
CA PHE A 113 -20.13 -0.88 -12.81
C PHE A 113 -18.64 -1.17 -12.73
N HIS A 114 -18.07 -0.97 -11.54
CA HIS A 114 -16.64 -1.11 -11.29
C HIS A 114 -16.22 -2.57 -11.25
N ASP A 115 -14.99 -2.88 -11.69
CA ASP A 115 -14.37 -4.20 -11.59
C ASP A 115 -15.20 -5.35 -12.24
N ALA A 116 -15.82 -5.06 -13.39
CA ALA A 116 -16.61 -6.04 -14.14
C ALA A 116 -15.79 -7.28 -14.57
N ASP A 117 -14.48 -7.14 -14.68
CA ASP A 117 -13.52 -8.20 -14.97
C ASP A 117 -13.33 -9.20 -13.82
N TYR A 118 -13.60 -8.80 -12.58
CA TYR A 118 -13.54 -9.67 -11.40
C TYR A 118 -14.91 -10.21 -10.95
N PHE A 119 -16.00 -9.88 -11.67
CA PHE A 119 -17.35 -10.29 -11.27
C PHE A 119 -17.62 -11.77 -11.46
N ILE A 120 -17.07 -12.39 -12.51
CA ILE A 120 -17.27 -13.81 -12.83
C ILE A 120 -16.62 -14.72 -11.78
N GLN A 121 -15.40 -14.39 -11.42
CA GLN A 121 -14.60 -15.10 -10.42
C GLN A 121 -14.21 -14.09 -9.35
N PRO A 122 -15.09 -13.86 -8.36
CA PRO A 122 -14.87 -12.81 -7.36
C PRO A 122 -13.64 -13.14 -6.52
N ILE A 123 -12.68 -12.23 -6.56
CA ILE A 123 -11.55 -12.16 -5.62
C ILE A 123 -11.67 -10.86 -4.82
N PHE A 124 -11.02 -10.81 -3.68
CA PHE A 124 -11.08 -9.62 -2.84
C PHE A 124 -10.44 -8.41 -3.54
N ASN A 125 -11.13 -7.27 -3.50
CA ASN A 125 -10.55 -6.03 -3.98
C ASN A 125 -9.42 -5.61 -3.03
N CYS A 126 -9.77 -5.25 -1.80
CA CYS A 126 -8.83 -4.74 -0.81
C CYS A 126 -9.04 -5.41 0.55
N CYS A 127 -8.01 -5.40 1.39
CA CYS A 127 -8.12 -5.94 2.75
C CYS A 127 -7.24 -5.21 3.76
N LEU A 128 -7.62 -5.31 5.03
CA LEU A 128 -6.79 -5.00 6.18
C LEU A 128 -6.23 -6.32 6.73
N ILE A 129 -4.91 -6.48 6.69
CA ILE A 129 -4.27 -7.70 7.15
C ILE A 129 -4.09 -7.65 8.67
N ASN A 130 -4.67 -8.61 9.38
CA ASN A 130 -4.44 -8.77 10.82
C ASN A 130 -3.12 -9.52 11.07
N ILE A 131 -2.00 -8.86 10.77
CA ILE A 131 -0.68 -9.46 10.98
C ILE A 131 -0.39 -9.75 12.46
N LYS A 132 -1.07 -9.07 13.40
CA LYS A 132 -0.92 -9.34 14.83
C LYS A 132 -1.28 -10.79 15.13
N ASP A 133 -2.47 -11.20 14.75
CA ASP A 133 -2.96 -12.56 14.99
C ASP A 133 -2.12 -13.60 14.23
N MET A 134 -1.84 -13.32 12.95
CA MET A 134 -1.07 -14.23 12.08
C MET A 134 0.37 -14.45 12.57
N LEU A 135 1.00 -13.44 13.19
CA LEU A 135 2.34 -13.56 13.75
C LEU A 135 2.32 -14.15 15.17
N ASP A 136 1.30 -13.82 15.97
CA ASP A 136 1.23 -14.30 17.36
C ASP A 136 0.86 -15.79 17.45
N ASN A 137 -0.11 -16.20 16.64
CA ASN A 137 -0.65 -17.58 16.66
C ASN A 137 -0.11 -18.46 15.52
N GLY A 138 0.68 -17.88 14.62
CA GLY A 138 1.10 -18.55 13.41
C GLY A 138 0.04 -18.45 12.31
N THR A 139 0.42 -18.82 11.10
CA THR A 139 -0.45 -18.76 9.92
C THR A 139 -0.15 -19.89 8.96
N SER A 140 -1.14 -20.25 8.13
CA SER A 140 -0.93 -21.22 7.06
C SER A 140 -0.77 -20.52 5.72
N ILE A 141 0.32 -20.80 5.01
CA ILE A 141 0.54 -20.33 3.63
C ILE A 141 0.75 -21.55 2.74
N ASN A 142 -0.05 -21.68 1.71
CA ASN A 142 -0.02 -22.84 0.79
C ASN A 142 -0.04 -24.20 1.51
N GLY A 143 -0.88 -24.31 2.55
CA GLY A 143 -1.04 -25.54 3.32
C GLY A 143 0.12 -25.89 4.23
N LYS A 144 1.07 -24.96 4.43
CA LYS A 144 2.19 -25.14 5.37
C LYS A 144 2.02 -24.18 6.54
N MET A 145 2.10 -24.74 7.76
CA MET A 145 2.04 -23.94 8.99
C MET A 145 3.35 -23.18 9.19
N ILE A 146 3.25 -21.88 9.43
CA ILE A 146 4.35 -20.99 9.81
C ILE A 146 4.11 -20.61 11.26
N GLU A 147 5.05 -20.99 12.13
CA GLU A 147 4.98 -20.68 13.55
C GLU A 147 5.27 -19.22 13.86
N SER A 148 4.91 -18.78 15.08
CA SER A 148 5.19 -17.43 15.57
C SER A 148 6.69 -17.11 15.51
N PRO A 149 7.08 -15.97 14.91
CA PRO A 149 8.47 -15.56 14.82
C PRO A 149 9.13 -15.38 16.21
N LYS A 150 10.42 -15.68 16.29
CA LYS A 150 11.22 -15.49 17.51
C LYS A 150 12.19 -14.31 17.43
N SER A 151 12.21 -13.59 16.29
CA SER A 151 13.04 -12.40 16.08
C SER A 151 12.38 -11.42 15.10
N PHE A 152 12.85 -10.19 15.10
CA PHE A 152 12.34 -9.13 14.21
C PHE A 152 12.58 -9.45 12.75
N GLN A 153 13.78 -9.92 12.39
CA GLN A 153 14.11 -10.29 11.02
C GLN A 153 13.18 -11.36 10.47
N VAL A 154 12.88 -12.40 11.28
CA VAL A 154 11.95 -13.46 10.87
C VAL A 154 10.53 -12.91 10.77
N ALA A 155 10.10 -12.05 11.70
CA ALA A 155 8.78 -11.41 11.64
C ALA A 155 8.61 -10.56 10.37
N CYS A 156 9.64 -9.82 9.97
CA CYS A 156 9.64 -9.06 8.71
C CYS A 156 9.51 -10.00 7.50
N THR A 157 10.26 -11.11 7.48
CA THR A 157 10.19 -12.09 6.39
C THR A 157 8.81 -12.74 6.30
N VAL A 158 8.25 -13.20 7.44
CA VAL A 158 6.91 -13.80 7.47
C VAL A 158 5.84 -12.78 7.05
N THR A 159 5.96 -11.53 7.51
CA THR A 159 5.04 -10.45 7.08
C THR A 159 5.06 -10.27 5.56
N THR A 160 6.23 -10.29 4.91
CA THR A 160 6.29 -10.16 3.45
C THR A 160 5.75 -11.39 2.72
N GLN A 161 5.89 -12.59 3.29
CA GLN A 161 5.25 -13.80 2.75
C GLN A 161 3.72 -13.73 2.86
N ILE A 162 3.19 -13.24 3.98
CA ILE A 162 1.74 -13.00 4.16
C ILE A 162 1.26 -11.97 3.12
N ILE A 163 1.97 -10.85 2.96
CA ILE A 163 1.65 -9.81 1.97
C ILE A 163 1.60 -10.41 0.55
N ALA A 164 2.58 -11.23 0.18
CA ALA A 164 2.62 -11.87 -1.13
C ALA A 164 1.49 -12.88 -1.34
N ALA A 165 1.17 -13.69 -0.32
CA ALA A 165 0.08 -14.65 -0.36
C ALA A 165 -1.28 -13.94 -0.50
N VAL A 166 -1.51 -12.85 0.25
CA VAL A 166 -2.72 -12.03 0.13
C VAL A 166 -2.79 -11.37 -1.25
N ALA A 167 -1.70 -10.78 -1.74
CA ALA A 167 -1.66 -10.14 -3.05
C ALA A 167 -1.92 -11.10 -4.21
N SER A 168 -1.69 -12.40 -4.03
CA SER A 168 -2.02 -13.42 -5.03
C SER A 168 -3.51 -13.78 -5.07
N ASN A 169 -4.29 -13.35 -4.07
CA ASN A 169 -5.72 -13.64 -3.93
C ASN A 169 -6.59 -12.38 -3.94
N GLN A 170 -6.03 -11.25 -4.32
CA GLN A 170 -6.74 -9.99 -4.45
C GLN A 170 -6.15 -9.16 -5.60
N TYR A 171 -6.91 -8.17 -6.09
CA TYR A 171 -6.48 -7.30 -7.18
C TYR A 171 -6.23 -5.84 -6.75
N GLY A 172 -6.70 -5.44 -5.58
CA GLY A 172 -6.52 -4.09 -5.03
C GLY A 172 -5.47 -4.01 -3.93
N GLY A 173 -5.61 -3.05 -3.06
CA GLY A 173 -4.64 -2.73 -2.02
C GLY A 173 -4.83 -3.51 -0.72
N GLN A 174 -3.75 -3.66 0.00
CA GLN A 174 -3.72 -4.22 1.34
C GLN A 174 -3.01 -3.28 2.31
N SER A 175 -3.46 -3.23 3.55
CA SER A 175 -2.85 -2.39 4.58
C SER A 175 -2.36 -3.22 5.75
N VAL A 176 -1.18 -2.86 6.25
CA VAL A 176 -0.50 -3.51 7.37
C VAL A 176 -0.15 -2.47 8.41
N ASN A 177 -0.50 -2.73 9.68
CA ASN A 177 -0.09 -1.87 10.78
C ASN A 177 1.28 -2.30 11.32
N ILE A 178 2.26 -1.42 11.21
CA ILE A 178 3.66 -1.69 11.58
C ILE A 178 3.85 -1.84 13.10
N LYS A 179 2.96 -1.28 13.93
CA LYS A 179 3.10 -1.40 15.39
C LYS A 179 3.16 -2.85 15.88
N HIS A 180 2.53 -3.77 15.16
CA HIS A 180 2.54 -5.20 15.52
C HIS A 180 3.90 -5.88 15.38
N LEU A 181 4.88 -5.22 14.74
CA LEU A 181 6.27 -5.70 14.67
C LEU A 181 7.11 -5.28 15.88
N GLY A 182 6.67 -4.30 16.68
CA GLY A 182 7.41 -3.82 17.86
C GLY A 182 7.74 -4.93 18.87
N LYS A 183 6.77 -5.80 19.14
CA LYS A 183 6.94 -6.98 19.99
C LYS A 183 8.14 -7.84 19.59
N TYR A 184 8.35 -8.02 18.29
CA TYR A 184 9.41 -8.88 17.77
C TYR A 184 10.78 -8.20 17.81
N LEU A 185 10.82 -6.87 17.74
CA LEU A 185 12.07 -6.12 17.97
C LEU A 185 12.50 -6.24 19.43
N ARG A 186 11.57 -6.19 20.39
CA ARG A 186 11.86 -6.46 21.81
C ARG A 186 12.35 -7.89 22.03
N LYS A 187 11.70 -8.89 21.42
CA LYS A 187 12.18 -10.28 21.48
C LYS A 187 13.61 -10.44 20.95
N SER A 188 13.98 -9.74 19.88
CA SER A 188 15.35 -9.73 19.36
C SER A 188 16.32 -9.12 20.36
N LYS A 189 15.97 -8.01 21.00
CA LYS A 189 16.77 -7.39 22.06
C LYS A 189 17.02 -8.34 23.23
N GLU A 190 15.97 -8.99 23.72
CA GLU A 190 16.04 -9.99 24.78
C GLU A 190 16.92 -11.19 24.40
N LYS A 191 16.74 -11.67 23.15
CA LYS A 191 17.55 -12.76 22.60
C LYS A 191 19.04 -12.40 22.57
N PHE A 192 19.39 -11.19 22.08
CA PHE A 192 20.77 -10.75 22.01
C PHE A 192 21.38 -10.53 23.39
N ALA A 193 20.62 -10.02 24.35
CA ALA A 193 21.06 -9.87 25.72
C ALA A 193 21.38 -11.25 26.34
N LYS A 194 20.50 -12.24 26.17
CA LYS A 194 20.70 -13.59 26.62
C LYS A 194 21.93 -14.26 25.98
N GLN A 195 22.09 -14.13 24.67
CA GLN A 195 23.24 -14.66 23.94
C GLN A 195 24.56 -14.07 24.47
N LEU A 196 24.60 -12.75 24.72
CA LEU A 196 25.82 -12.13 25.27
C LEU A 196 26.13 -12.59 26.69
N GLU A 197 25.11 -12.83 27.51
CA GLU A 197 25.30 -13.37 28.83
C GLU A 197 25.86 -14.80 28.77
N GLU A 198 25.36 -15.63 27.86
CA GLU A 198 25.85 -16.99 27.62
C GLU A 198 27.26 -17.03 27.02
N GLU A 199 27.60 -16.07 26.11
CA GLU A 199 28.89 -16.01 25.42
C GLU A 199 30.00 -15.44 26.28
N PHE A 200 29.73 -14.41 27.10
CA PHE A 200 30.74 -13.61 27.78
C PHE A 200 30.62 -13.60 29.31
N GLY A 201 29.42 -13.92 29.88
CA GLY A 201 29.21 -13.93 31.32
C GLY A 201 29.80 -12.69 32.02
N ASP A 202 30.60 -12.89 33.03
CA ASP A 202 31.25 -11.82 33.80
C ASP A 202 32.47 -11.19 33.09
N THR A 203 32.82 -11.65 31.88
CA THR A 203 33.98 -11.14 31.13
C THR A 203 33.81 -9.73 30.62
N LEU A 204 32.55 -9.32 30.35
CA LEU A 204 32.19 -7.97 29.92
C LEU A 204 31.36 -7.26 30.99
N ASP A 205 31.62 -5.98 31.18
CA ASP A 205 30.77 -5.16 32.02
C ASP A 205 29.37 -4.91 31.38
N GLN A 206 28.41 -4.56 32.20
CA GLN A 206 27.02 -4.37 31.74
C GLN A 206 26.91 -3.26 30.68
N ALA A 207 27.67 -2.18 30.78
CA ALA A 207 27.63 -1.07 29.80
C ALA A 207 28.14 -1.52 28.43
N ALA A 208 29.19 -2.35 28.38
CA ALA A 208 29.69 -2.97 27.16
C ALA A 208 28.65 -3.92 26.54
N LYS A 209 28.05 -4.81 27.38
CA LYS A 209 26.99 -5.71 26.94
C LYS A 209 25.80 -4.92 26.33
N ASP A 210 25.31 -3.90 27.03
CA ASP A 210 24.19 -3.05 26.56
C ASP A 210 24.50 -2.38 25.22
N LYS A 211 25.73 -1.88 25.06
CA LYS A 211 26.17 -1.28 23.80
C LYS A 211 26.19 -2.28 22.65
N ILE A 212 26.68 -3.50 22.88
CA ILE A 212 26.70 -4.56 21.86
C ILE A 212 25.27 -4.98 21.51
N VAL A 213 24.38 -5.14 22.51
CA VAL A 213 22.95 -5.43 22.25
C VAL A 213 22.32 -4.35 21.39
N GLN A 214 22.55 -3.06 21.71
CA GLN A 214 22.02 -1.95 20.91
C GLN A 214 22.54 -1.98 19.47
N MET A 215 23.81 -2.28 19.25
CA MET A 215 24.37 -2.43 17.90
C MET A 215 23.72 -3.59 17.13
N ARG A 216 23.64 -4.78 17.73
CA ARG A 216 23.00 -5.97 17.11
C ARG A 216 21.53 -5.71 16.78
N VAL A 217 20.78 -5.06 17.69
CA VAL A 217 19.38 -4.69 17.49
C VAL A 217 19.24 -3.66 16.35
N HIS A 218 20.14 -2.67 16.30
CA HIS A 218 20.14 -1.68 15.22
C HIS A 218 20.38 -2.31 13.85
N ASP A 219 21.35 -3.22 13.75
CA ASP A 219 21.66 -3.93 12.51
C ASP A 219 20.50 -4.83 12.07
N GLU A 220 19.86 -5.53 13.01
CA GLU A 220 18.68 -6.35 12.71
C GLU A 220 17.48 -5.49 12.32
N LEU A 221 17.27 -4.35 12.98
CA LEU A 221 16.22 -3.38 12.63
C LEU A 221 16.40 -2.88 11.19
N LYS A 222 17.60 -2.46 10.85
CA LYS A 222 17.94 -2.00 9.50
C LYS A 222 17.70 -3.08 8.46
N SER A 223 18.20 -4.29 8.72
CA SER A 223 18.06 -5.43 7.80
C SER A 223 16.61 -5.89 7.65
N GLY A 224 15.84 -5.92 8.73
CA GLY A 224 14.42 -6.30 8.70
C GLY A 224 13.57 -5.31 7.93
N VAL A 225 13.75 -4.00 8.15
CA VAL A 225 13.05 -2.97 7.39
C VAL A 225 13.45 -3.01 5.92
N GLN A 226 14.73 -3.22 5.62
CA GLN A 226 15.22 -3.39 4.25
C GLN A 226 14.57 -4.61 3.58
N THR A 227 14.43 -5.72 4.31
CA THR A 227 13.75 -6.92 3.82
C THR A 227 12.31 -6.61 3.39
N ILE A 228 11.53 -5.90 4.22
CA ILE A 228 10.18 -5.49 3.87
C ILE A 228 10.17 -4.66 2.59
N GLN A 229 11.02 -3.64 2.51
CA GLN A 229 11.04 -2.73 1.35
C GLN A 229 11.45 -3.43 0.06
N TYR A 230 12.52 -4.22 0.09
CA TYR A 230 13.01 -4.91 -1.11
C TYR A 230 12.06 -6.02 -1.55
N GLN A 231 11.56 -6.84 -0.64
CA GLN A 231 10.66 -7.93 -1.02
C GLN A 231 9.35 -7.41 -1.63
N ILE A 232 8.75 -6.35 -1.07
CA ILE A 232 7.54 -5.75 -1.65
C ILE A 232 7.78 -5.25 -3.08
N ASN A 233 8.98 -4.73 -3.38
CA ASN A 233 9.30 -4.22 -4.70
C ASN A 233 9.77 -5.29 -5.70
N THR A 234 10.26 -6.42 -5.22
CA THR A 234 10.85 -7.49 -6.06
C THR A 234 9.97 -8.72 -6.17
N LEU A 235 9.05 -8.93 -5.23
CA LEU A 235 8.08 -10.01 -5.32
C LEU A 235 7.04 -9.72 -6.42
N MET A 236 6.75 -10.74 -7.20
CA MET A 236 5.66 -10.71 -8.16
C MET A 236 4.62 -11.75 -7.77
N THR A 237 3.37 -11.34 -7.81
CA THR A 237 2.24 -12.27 -7.67
C THR A 237 2.07 -13.12 -8.92
N THR A 238 1.22 -14.13 -8.85
CA THR A 238 0.84 -14.96 -10.00
C THR A 238 0.28 -14.14 -11.17
N ASN A 239 -0.27 -12.96 -10.91
CA ASN A 239 -0.83 -12.04 -11.90
C ASN A 239 0.19 -11.06 -12.47
N GLY A 240 1.49 -11.23 -12.16
CA GLY A 240 2.58 -10.39 -12.68
C GLY A 240 2.59 -8.97 -12.11
N GLN A 241 2.05 -8.75 -10.91
CA GLN A 241 2.07 -7.46 -10.22
C GLN A 241 2.88 -7.53 -8.92
N SER A 242 3.51 -6.42 -8.55
CA SER A 242 4.05 -6.26 -7.20
C SER A 242 2.91 -6.02 -6.20
N PRO A 243 3.04 -6.46 -4.94
CA PRO A 243 2.01 -6.22 -3.93
C PRO A 243 1.68 -4.74 -3.77
N PHE A 244 0.40 -4.39 -3.92
CA PHE A 244 -0.11 -3.04 -3.66
C PHE A 244 -0.38 -2.91 -2.16
N VAL A 245 0.65 -2.53 -1.40
CA VAL A 245 0.60 -2.52 0.07
C VAL A 245 0.82 -1.13 0.65
N THR A 246 0.08 -0.82 1.71
CA THR A 246 0.22 0.36 2.54
C THR A 246 0.74 -0.04 3.93
N LEU A 247 1.81 0.59 4.38
CA LEU A 247 2.28 0.50 5.75
C LEU A 247 1.70 1.66 6.57
N PHE A 248 0.97 1.32 7.61
CA PHE A 248 0.34 2.26 8.52
C PHE A 248 1.26 2.53 9.70
N LEU A 249 1.75 3.78 9.79
CA LEU A 249 2.75 4.24 10.72
C LEU A 249 2.05 5.01 11.85
N HIS A 250 1.60 4.30 12.88
CA HIS A 250 0.88 4.86 14.02
C HIS A 250 1.70 4.70 15.31
N ILE A 251 1.94 5.81 15.99
CA ILE A 251 2.57 5.85 17.32
C ILE A 251 1.44 5.90 18.36
N ASP A 252 1.13 4.73 18.90
CA ASP A 252 0.09 4.57 19.92
C ASP A 252 0.76 4.53 21.30
N GLU A 253 0.56 5.58 22.11
CA GLU A 253 1.19 5.67 23.44
C GLU A 253 0.73 4.61 24.42
N ASN A 254 -0.44 4.00 24.18
CA ASN A 254 -0.97 2.95 25.02
C ASN A 254 -0.44 1.57 24.62
N ASP A 255 0.35 1.48 23.55
CA ASP A 255 0.97 0.22 23.13
C ASP A 255 2.22 -0.08 23.96
N GLU A 256 2.31 -1.29 24.51
CA GLU A 256 3.46 -1.76 25.30
C GLU A 256 4.79 -1.63 24.54
N TYR A 257 4.74 -1.72 23.21
CA TYR A 257 5.92 -1.74 22.31
C TYR A 257 6.09 -0.42 21.57
N VAL A 258 5.59 0.70 22.13
CA VAL A 258 5.61 2.01 21.46
C VAL A 258 7.02 2.47 21.09
N GLU A 259 8.02 2.26 21.96
CA GLU A 259 9.39 2.68 21.73
C GLU A 259 10.05 1.89 20.58
N GLU A 260 9.78 0.58 20.51
CA GLU A 260 10.21 -0.26 19.40
C GLU A 260 9.50 0.13 18.10
N THR A 261 8.21 0.44 18.18
CA THR A 261 7.41 0.92 17.04
C THR A 261 7.98 2.22 16.48
N VAL A 262 8.35 3.16 17.36
CA VAL A 262 9.00 4.42 16.95
C VAL A 262 10.32 4.15 16.23
N GLN A 263 11.15 3.24 16.73
CA GLN A 263 12.41 2.86 16.06
C GLN A 263 12.15 2.29 14.65
N ILE A 264 11.15 1.41 14.51
CA ILE A 264 10.77 0.82 13.21
C ILE A 264 10.29 1.90 12.25
N ILE A 265 9.40 2.81 12.70
CA ILE A 265 8.88 3.91 11.88
C ILE A 265 10.03 4.82 11.42
N MET A 266 10.93 5.19 12.32
CA MET A 266 12.08 6.04 11.97
C MET A 266 12.99 5.37 10.94
N GLU A 267 13.23 4.07 11.07
CA GLU A 267 14.06 3.34 10.12
C GLU A 267 13.37 3.23 8.75
N ILE A 268 12.06 2.97 8.71
CA ILE A 268 11.28 2.99 7.46
C ILE A 268 11.40 4.35 6.76
N LEU A 269 11.29 5.45 7.50
CA LEU A 269 11.39 6.80 6.95
C LEU A 269 12.81 7.10 6.45
N ARG A 270 13.87 6.71 7.20
CA ARG A 270 15.27 6.87 6.77
C ARG A 270 15.56 6.14 5.47
N GLN A 271 15.19 4.88 5.38
CA GLN A 271 15.39 4.09 4.16
C GLN A 271 14.54 4.63 3.00
N ARG A 272 13.34 5.17 3.26
CA ARG A 272 12.54 5.85 2.24
C ARG A 272 13.22 7.12 1.75
N ILE A 273 13.82 7.92 2.64
CA ILE A 273 14.61 9.11 2.28
C ILE A 273 15.78 8.73 1.37
N GLU A 274 16.47 7.65 1.66
CA GLU A 274 17.54 7.13 0.82
C GLU A 274 17.02 6.70 -0.56
N GLY A 275 15.92 5.94 -0.60
CA GLY A 275 15.33 5.36 -1.79
C GLY A 275 15.92 4.02 -2.15
N THR A 276 15.51 3.46 -3.29
CA THR A 276 16.03 2.19 -3.83
C THR A 276 16.78 2.43 -5.13
N LYS A 277 17.87 1.68 -5.36
CA LYS A 277 18.59 1.75 -6.62
C LYS A 277 17.82 1.03 -7.74
N ASN A 278 17.64 1.68 -8.86
CA ASN A 278 17.16 1.04 -10.08
C ASN A 278 18.30 0.26 -10.76
N GLU A 279 18.00 -0.40 -11.88
CA GLU A 279 18.96 -1.16 -12.69
C GLU A 279 20.17 -0.33 -13.19
N LYS A 280 20.03 1.00 -13.28
CA LYS A 280 21.08 1.95 -13.67
C LYS A 280 21.89 2.46 -12.48
N GLY A 281 21.65 1.93 -11.27
CA GLY A 281 22.32 2.36 -10.04
C GLY A 281 21.87 3.71 -9.49
N VAL A 282 20.79 4.32 -10.03
CA VAL A 282 20.24 5.59 -9.59
C VAL A 282 19.23 5.35 -8.47
N TYR A 283 19.32 6.14 -7.40
CA TYR A 283 18.35 6.10 -6.32
C TYR A 283 17.02 6.75 -6.72
N VAL A 284 15.97 5.94 -6.73
CA VAL A 284 14.60 6.36 -7.06
C VAL A 284 13.66 6.15 -5.89
N THR A 285 12.52 6.84 -5.93
CA THR A 285 11.44 6.59 -4.97
C THR A 285 10.68 5.34 -5.40
N PRO A 286 10.63 4.27 -4.58
CA PRO A 286 9.82 3.11 -4.89
C PRO A 286 8.33 3.46 -4.82
N ALA A 287 7.52 2.93 -5.72
CA ALA A 287 6.06 3.13 -5.72
C ALA A 287 5.41 2.49 -4.48
N PHE A 288 5.93 1.34 -4.05
CA PHE A 288 5.44 0.58 -2.90
C PHE A 288 6.59 0.23 -1.93
N PRO A 289 6.24 -0.04 -0.65
CA PRO A 289 4.94 0.17 -0.01
C PRO A 289 4.55 1.65 0.04
N LYS A 290 3.26 1.97 -0.06
CA LYS A 290 2.78 3.29 0.34
C LYS A 290 2.96 3.45 1.85
N LEU A 291 3.22 4.68 2.30
CA LEU A 291 3.38 5.00 3.71
C LEU A 291 2.26 5.96 4.12
N VAL A 292 1.54 5.64 5.17
CA VAL A 292 0.55 6.52 5.80
C VAL A 292 0.97 6.78 7.23
N TYR A 293 1.30 8.03 7.53
CA TYR A 293 1.75 8.47 8.86
C TYR A 293 0.60 9.12 9.62
N VAL A 294 0.37 8.65 10.84
CA VAL A 294 -0.72 9.14 11.69
C VAL A 294 -0.24 10.32 12.51
N LEU A 295 -0.90 11.47 12.30
CA LEU A 295 -0.72 12.65 13.13
C LEU A 295 -1.62 12.53 14.37
N ASP A 296 -1.01 12.54 15.54
CA ASP A 296 -1.65 12.51 16.84
C ASP A 296 -1.08 13.62 17.76
N GLU A 297 -1.71 13.89 18.88
CA GLU A 297 -1.28 14.96 19.79
C GLU A 297 0.15 14.77 20.29
N ASN A 298 0.57 13.50 20.48
CA ASN A 298 1.90 13.12 20.94
C ASN A 298 3.04 13.39 19.93
N ASN A 299 2.72 13.57 18.65
CA ASN A 299 3.73 13.72 17.60
C ASN A 299 3.56 14.95 16.71
N CYS A 300 2.35 15.52 16.60
CA CYS A 300 2.12 16.68 15.73
C CYS A 300 2.26 18.04 16.42
N LEU A 301 2.19 18.09 17.76
CA LEU A 301 2.34 19.31 18.51
C LEU A 301 3.83 19.60 18.80
N LYS A 302 4.22 20.87 18.74
CA LYS A 302 5.58 21.29 19.08
C LYS A 302 5.88 20.96 20.57
N GLY A 303 6.93 20.19 20.79
CA GLY A 303 7.30 19.68 22.10
C GLY A 303 6.58 18.40 22.53
N GLY A 304 5.76 17.80 21.66
CA GLY A 304 5.24 16.46 21.86
C GLY A 304 6.36 15.42 21.95
N LYS A 305 6.14 14.35 22.71
CA LYS A 305 7.15 13.31 22.99
C LYS A 305 7.82 12.78 21.72
N TYR A 306 7.06 12.68 20.61
CA TYR A 306 7.51 12.12 19.34
C TYR A 306 7.51 13.15 18.19
N ASP A 307 7.57 14.46 18.47
CA ASP A 307 7.58 15.50 17.43
C ASP A 307 8.76 15.37 16.46
N TYR A 308 9.88 14.81 16.93
CA TYR A 308 11.06 14.52 16.12
C TYR A 308 10.81 13.47 15.03
N VAL A 309 9.89 12.53 15.25
CA VAL A 309 9.50 11.54 14.23
C VAL A 309 8.71 12.23 13.12
N THR A 310 7.80 13.14 13.47
CA THR A 310 7.04 13.93 12.47
C THR A 310 7.95 14.84 11.66
N LYS A 311 9.00 15.43 12.28
CA LYS A 311 10.03 16.18 11.55
C LYS A 311 10.74 15.30 10.52
N LEU A 312 11.09 14.06 10.89
CA LEU A 312 11.70 13.10 9.96
C LEU A 312 10.71 12.69 8.84
N ALA A 313 9.43 12.51 9.17
CA ALA A 313 8.37 12.24 8.19
C ALA A 313 8.23 13.41 7.19
N ALA A 314 8.25 14.66 7.67
CA ALA A 314 8.22 15.84 6.82
C ALA A 314 9.45 15.94 5.89
N GLN A 315 10.66 15.62 6.38
CA GLN A 315 11.87 15.54 5.55
C GLN A 315 11.74 14.46 4.47
N CYS A 316 11.12 13.32 4.83
CA CYS A 316 10.85 12.25 3.88
C CYS A 316 9.86 12.71 2.80
N SER A 317 8.77 13.38 3.18
CA SER A 317 7.79 13.91 2.23
C SER A 317 8.39 14.96 1.29
N ALA A 318 9.22 15.84 1.82
CA ALA A 318 9.91 16.87 1.01
C ALA A 318 10.81 16.26 -0.08
N LYS A 319 11.42 15.10 0.18
CA LYS A 319 12.34 14.44 -0.75
C LYS A 319 11.66 13.39 -1.63
N ARG A 320 10.66 12.68 -1.11
CA ARG A 320 10.10 11.47 -1.73
C ARG A 320 8.59 11.52 -1.95
N MET A 321 7.91 12.60 -1.58
CA MET A 321 6.46 12.76 -1.64
C MET A 321 5.67 11.75 -0.79
N TYR A 322 6.31 11.06 0.13
CA TYR A 322 5.76 10.14 1.12
C TYR A 322 6.35 10.44 2.50
N PRO A 323 5.63 10.12 3.60
CA PRO A 323 4.31 9.49 3.71
C PRO A 323 3.14 10.44 3.40
N ASP A 324 1.94 9.86 3.17
CA ASP A 324 0.67 10.55 3.30
C ASP A 324 0.33 10.71 4.79
N TYR A 325 -0.47 11.73 5.12
CA TYR A 325 -0.79 12.06 6.52
C TYR A 325 -2.27 11.88 6.81
N ILE A 326 -2.58 11.31 7.98
CA ILE A 326 -3.95 11.14 8.46
C ILE A 326 -4.07 11.58 9.92
N SER A 327 -5.19 12.19 10.29
CA SER A 327 -5.42 12.66 11.65
C SER A 327 -6.04 11.59 12.54
N ALA A 328 -5.34 11.19 13.61
CA ALA A 328 -5.87 10.29 14.62
C ALA A 328 -7.10 10.89 15.32
N LYS A 329 -7.07 12.19 15.65
CA LYS A 329 -8.21 12.89 16.24
C LYS A 329 -9.46 12.75 15.38
N LYS A 330 -9.33 13.02 14.07
CA LYS A 330 -10.48 12.91 13.16
C LYS A 330 -10.97 11.48 12.98
N MET A 331 -10.07 10.53 13.02
CA MET A 331 -10.44 9.11 13.00
C MET A 331 -11.23 8.74 14.26
N ARG A 332 -10.76 9.12 15.44
CA ARG A 332 -11.48 8.86 16.71
C ARG A 332 -12.88 9.49 16.73
N GLU A 333 -13.02 10.71 16.22
CA GLU A 333 -14.32 11.39 16.12
C GLU A 333 -15.30 10.62 15.21
N ASN A 334 -14.82 10.10 14.08
CA ASN A 334 -15.65 9.46 13.07
C ASN A 334 -15.91 7.96 13.36
N TYR A 335 -15.05 7.30 14.16
CA TYR A 335 -15.02 5.85 14.29
C TYR A 335 -14.98 5.38 15.76
N GLU A 336 -15.82 6.00 16.59
CA GLU A 336 -16.06 5.57 17.98
C GLU A 336 -14.76 5.43 18.80
N GLY A 337 -13.82 6.36 18.65
CA GLY A 337 -12.55 6.38 19.36
C GLY A 337 -11.43 5.52 18.75
N ASN A 338 -11.70 4.84 17.64
CA ASN A 338 -10.71 3.95 17.03
C ASN A 338 -9.81 4.64 16.01
N VAL A 339 -8.55 4.18 15.95
CA VAL A 339 -7.57 4.51 14.92
C VAL A 339 -7.11 3.21 14.27
N PHE A 340 -7.38 3.05 13.00
CA PHE A 340 -7.07 1.83 12.26
C PHE A 340 -6.47 2.14 10.88
N PRO A 341 -5.78 1.19 10.24
CA PRO A 341 -5.20 1.40 8.93
C PRO A 341 -6.25 1.82 7.90
N ALA A 342 -5.97 2.93 7.20
CA ALA A 342 -6.74 3.32 6.05
C ALA A 342 -6.39 2.40 4.86
N TRP A 343 -7.36 2.21 3.96
CA TRP A 343 -7.12 1.48 2.71
C TRP A 343 -6.23 2.32 1.78
N ALA A 344 -5.50 1.64 0.92
CA ALA A 344 -4.59 2.28 -0.04
C ALA A 344 -5.28 3.27 -1.01
N VAL A 345 -6.58 3.16 -1.15
CA VAL A 345 -7.48 4.12 -1.80
C VAL A 345 -8.42 4.59 -0.71
N VAL A 346 -8.42 5.83 -0.36
CA VAL A 346 -9.13 6.53 0.74
C VAL A 346 -10.57 6.04 1.01
N LEU A 347 -10.74 4.76 1.31
CA LEU A 347 -12.01 4.18 1.73
C LEU A 347 -11.86 3.66 3.15
N PHE A 348 -12.51 4.33 4.09
CA PHE A 348 -12.60 3.87 5.46
C PHE A 348 -13.67 2.77 5.54
N CYS A 349 -13.26 1.55 5.79
CA CYS A 349 -14.21 0.53 6.24
C CYS A 349 -14.51 0.71 7.70
N LEU A 350 -15.77 0.90 8.02
CA LEU A 350 -16.26 0.82 9.40
C LEU A 350 -16.05 -0.62 9.91
N PRO A 351 -15.40 -0.81 11.07
CA PRO A 351 -15.38 -2.13 11.69
C PRO A 351 -16.81 -2.45 12.13
N GLY A 352 -17.38 -3.46 11.49
CA GLY A 352 -18.47 -4.25 11.98
C GLY A 352 -19.80 -3.58 12.29
N ARG A 353 -20.69 -3.60 11.33
CA ARG A 353 -22.07 -4.07 11.53
C ARG A 353 -22.41 -4.98 10.36
N MET A 354 -21.85 -6.19 10.32
CA MET A 354 -22.59 -7.29 9.71
C MET A 354 -23.59 -7.76 10.76
N LYS A 355 -24.86 -7.41 10.57
CA LYS A 355 -25.99 -8.14 11.11
C LYS A 355 -26.40 -9.20 10.08
#